data_a115730bccf1afdf4f50627289d18a5f
#
_entry.id   a115730bccf1afdf4f50627289d18a5f
#
_cell.length_a   1.000
_cell.length_b   1.000
_cell.length_c   1.000
_cell.angle_alpha   90.00
_cell.angle_beta   90.00
_cell.angle_gamma   90.00
#
_symmetry.space_group_name_H-M   'P 1'
#
loop_
_entity.id
_entity.type
_entity.pdbx_description
1 polymer ?
#
loop_
_entity_poly.entity_id
_entity_poly.type
_entity_poly.pdbx_seq_one_letter_code
_entity_poly.pdbx_strand_id
1 'polypeptide(L)'
;MKESEDGGRRRRRPQTQASDEAVGVTRRHPQLHASEEVAGVARRRSRSQIRATSEGAEVICRRGVFPPALASPIEDDDLLREILLHLPPQPSLLVRASAVCKQWRCAATDPKFLRRFRLHHRKPPLLGLFHRRKDDIVFTPVMDRPDRIPPSRFDLHLLDTDSHNMWMVELLDCRHGRVLLMDTLWDEVIMCAPITGEQHRLTVPAEFVRNRFTGAVLCAAIDHDHVHGSCHLSPFNVVLISVFGGNNQPIACVYSSEIGEWGDIIPSTVSFELFYEHTPGLLVGNALYWLLDSIGNDILKFDLDEQSLAVIRGPPLTNDFRHGSHCIIQAGDGVIGFAILSYPHLQMWQRNINFHGVATWVLWKTIDMRMIIGLPKQIQGKRAVVRRILGSLEDSDEILLSVGCGAYKVQLKSMKPKKLCENGYLTRYHSFTSFYPPGTSIAGGFDGADMMHDTQGGSLV
;
A
#
# COMPACT_ATOMS: atom_id res chain seq x y z
N MET A 1 40.59 57.53 -10.99
CA MET A 1 42.04 57.59 -10.88
C MET A 1 42.52 56.27 -10.38
N LYS A 2 43.39 55.59 -11.27
CA LYS A 2 44.14 54.34 -11.06
C LYS A 2 43.27 53.07 -10.96
N GLU A 3 42.99 52.22 -11.96
CA GLU A 3 43.84 51.44 -12.88
C GLU A 3 44.95 50.62 -12.18
N SER A 4 44.82 49.31 -12.30
CA SER A 4 45.81 48.29 -12.66
C SER A 4 45.10 46.94 -12.61
N GLU A 5 44.77 46.28 -13.68
CA GLU A 5 45.52 45.41 -14.58
C GLU A 5 46.34 44.32 -13.92
N ASP A 6 46.10 43.14 -14.47
CA ASP A 6 46.99 42.01 -14.78
C ASP A 6 46.68 40.75 -13.92
N GLY A 7 46.50 39.61 -14.48
CA GLY A 7 47.24 38.80 -15.37
C GLY A 7 46.66 37.39 -15.47
N GLY A 8 46.39 36.96 -16.65
CA GLY A 8 45.95 35.62 -16.99
C GLY A 8 47.03 34.54 -16.83
N ARG A 9 46.57 33.36 -16.46
CA ARG A 9 47.29 32.12 -16.72
C ARG A 9 46.37 30.99 -17.11
N ARG A 10 46.30 30.78 -18.45
CA ARG A 10 45.91 29.49 -19.04
C ARG A 10 46.96 28.45 -18.65
N ARG A 11 46.52 27.30 -18.13
CA ARG A 11 47.31 26.08 -18.17
C ARG A 11 46.53 24.98 -18.88
N ARG A 12 47.27 24.45 -19.86
CA ARG A 12 46.93 23.42 -20.86
C ARG A 12 46.73 22.06 -20.19
N ARG A 13 45.81 21.28 -20.83
CA ARG A 13 45.75 19.83 -20.71
C ARG A 13 47.01 19.16 -21.28
N PRO A 14 47.38 17.99 -20.78
CA PRO A 14 48.03 16.97 -21.61
C PRO A 14 47.03 15.87 -22.01
N GLN A 15 46.98 15.65 -23.30
CA GLN A 15 46.56 14.38 -23.91
C GLN A 15 47.70 13.39 -23.67
N THR A 16 47.36 12.14 -23.36
CA THR A 16 48.19 10.99 -23.62
C THR A 16 47.38 9.89 -24.28
N GLN A 17 47.96 9.44 -25.34
CA GLN A 17 47.49 8.47 -26.31
C GLN A 17 47.43 7.03 -25.75
N ALA A 18 46.64 6.27 -26.46
CA ALA A 18 46.47 4.84 -26.40
C ALA A 18 47.75 4.03 -26.63
N SER A 19 47.84 2.86 -26.07
CA SER A 19 48.50 1.72 -26.68
C SER A 19 47.77 0.44 -26.28
N ASP A 20 47.38 -0.27 -27.32
CA ASP A 20 46.89 -1.65 -27.32
C ASP A 20 47.94 -2.60 -26.75
N GLU A 21 47.51 -3.55 -25.95
CA GLU A 21 48.13 -4.89 -25.93
C GLU A 21 47.09 -5.91 -25.54
N ALA A 22 46.78 -6.76 -26.50
CA ALA A 22 45.96 -7.95 -26.37
C ALA A 22 46.82 -9.08 -25.78
N VAL A 23 46.37 -9.67 -24.66
CA VAL A 23 46.84 -10.99 -24.24
C VAL A 23 45.63 -11.87 -23.98
N GLY A 24 45.44 -12.81 -24.90
CA GLY A 24 44.48 -13.89 -24.77
C GLY A 24 44.93 -14.92 -23.75
N VAL A 25 44.04 -15.27 -22.85
CA VAL A 25 44.15 -16.48 -22.01
C VAL A 25 42.89 -17.31 -22.17
N THR A 26 43.00 -18.31 -23.04
CA THR A 26 42.11 -19.46 -23.12
C THR A 26 42.15 -20.25 -21.84
N ARG A 27 41.04 -20.39 -21.13
CA ARG A 27 40.86 -21.44 -20.14
C ARG A 27 39.74 -22.38 -20.55
N ARG A 28 40.15 -23.61 -20.69
CA ARG A 28 39.40 -24.82 -21.06
C ARG A 28 38.38 -25.19 -19.98
N HIS A 29 37.18 -25.56 -20.43
CA HIS A 29 36.23 -26.35 -19.67
C HIS A 29 36.74 -27.78 -19.50
N PRO A 30 36.52 -28.42 -18.36
CA PRO A 30 36.47 -29.86 -18.26
C PRO A 30 35.03 -30.33 -18.43
N GLN A 31 34.79 -31.11 -19.45
CA GLN A 31 33.64 -32.02 -19.54
C GLN A 31 33.82 -33.15 -18.56
N LEU A 32 32.82 -33.37 -17.73
CA LEU A 32 32.66 -34.60 -16.99
C LEU A 32 31.54 -35.42 -17.61
N HIS A 33 31.89 -36.50 -18.22
CA HIS A 33 31.01 -37.59 -18.59
C HIS A 33 30.42 -38.20 -17.32
N ALA A 34 29.13 -38.35 -17.24
CA ALA A 34 28.45 -39.24 -16.32
C ALA A 34 27.63 -40.24 -17.11
N SER A 35 27.95 -41.49 -16.85
CA SER A 35 27.42 -42.70 -17.48
C SER A 35 25.95 -42.91 -17.06
N GLU A 36 25.16 -43.37 -18.02
CA GLU A 36 23.86 -43.96 -17.82
C GLU A 36 23.93 -45.24 -17.02
N GLU A 37 23.07 -45.37 -16.01
CA GLU A 37 22.60 -46.69 -15.56
C GLU A 37 21.08 -46.69 -15.52
N VAL A 38 20.55 -47.48 -16.42
CA VAL A 38 19.13 -47.77 -16.61
C VAL A 38 18.76 -48.88 -15.62
N ALA A 39 17.90 -48.60 -14.66
CA ALA A 39 17.21 -49.65 -13.89
C ALA A 39 15.72 -49.61 -14.18
N GLY A 40 15.32 -50.45 -15.14
CA GLY A 40 13.92 -50.70 -15.45
C GLY A 40 13.24 -51.56 -14.39
N VAL A 41 12.18 -51.03 -13.75
CA VAL A 41 11.26 -51.83 -12.95
C VAL A 41 10.01 -52.11 -13.74
N ALA A 42 9.91 -53.31 -14.30
CA ALA A 42 8.74 -53.84 -14.98
C ALA A 42 7.62 -54.13 -13.95
N ARG A 43 6.50 -53.40 -14.05
CA ARG A 43 5.26 -53.78 -13.36
C ARG A 43 4.59 -54.93 -14.14
N ARG A 44 4.69 -56.14 -13.63
CA ARG A 44 3.89 -57.28 -14.07
C ARG A 44 2.42 -57.07 -13.72
N ARG A 45 1.57 -56.93 -14.73
CA ARG A 45 0.12 -57.12 -14.59
C ARG A 45 -0.19 -58.62 -14.55
N SER A 46 -0.57 -59.13 -13.40
CA SER A 46 -1.13 -60.44 -13.26
C SER A 46 -2.57 -60.45 -13.80
N ARG A 47 -2.76 -61.10 -14.91
CA ARG A 47 -4.07 -61.38 -15.49
C ARG A 47 -4.49 -62.78 -15.00
N SER A 48 -5.32 -62.85 -13.96
CA SER A 48 -5.92 -64.10 -13.52
C SER A 48 -7.14 -64.39 -14.41
N GLN A 49 -7.01 -65.37 -15.25
CA GLN A 49 -8.14 -66.03 -15.93
C GLN A 49 -8.86 -66.92 -14.90
N ILE A 50 -10.11 -66.59 -14.61
CA ILE A 50 -11.00 -67.49 -13.86
C ILE A 50 -11.85 -68.22 -14.90
N ARG A 51 -11.68 -69.52 -14.91
CA ARG A 51 -12.39 -70.50 -15.72
C ARG A 51 -13.78 -70.71 -15.07
N ALA A 52 -14.85 -70.50 -15.83
CA ALA A 52 -16.20 -70.74 -15.36
C ALA A 52 -16.46 -72.26 -15.28
N THR A 53 -16.92 -72.73 -14.14
CA THR A 53 -17.63 -73.97 -13.98
C THR A 53 -19.03 -73.66 -13.47
N SER A 54 -20.00 -74.11 -14.23
CA SER A 54 -21.43 -74.02 -13.93
C SER A 54 -21.79 -75.00 -12.86
N GLU A 55 -22.32 -74.52 -11.73
CA GLU A 55 -23.24 -75.28 -10.87
C GLU A 55 -24.04 -74.27 -10.05
N GLY A 56 -25.38 -74.43 -10.04
CA GLY A 56 -26.31 -73.47 -9.50
C GLY A 56 -26.29 -73.40 -7.97
N ALA A 57 -26.22 -72.18 -7.49
CA ALA A 57 -26.63 -71.81 -6.15
C ALA A 57 -27.30 -70.43 -6.22
N GLU A 58 -28.59 -70.39 -5.89
CA GLU A 58 -29.32 -69.17 -5.64
C GLU A 58 -28.65 -68.36 -4.54
N VAL A 59 -27.90 -67.30 -4.92
CA VAL A 59 -27.36 -66.36 -3.98
C VAL A 59 -28.40 -65.27 -3.77
N ILE A 60 -29.10 -65.35 -2.63
CA ILE A 60 -29.94 -64.27 -2.10
C ILE A 60 -29.03 -63.11 -1.87
N CYS A 61 -29.03 -62.12 -2.80
CA CYS A 61 -28.41 -60.81 -2.59
C CYS A 61 -29.15 -60.08 -1.46
N ARG A 62 -28.65 -60.26 -0.21
CA ARG A 62 -28.96 -59.31 0.84
C ARG A 62 -28.37 -57.98 0.42
N ARG A 63 -29.21 -57.04 0.01
CA ARG A 63 -28.86 -55.63 -0.09
C ARG A 63 -28.37 -55.20 1.27
N GLY A 64 -27.05 -55.17 1.46
CA GLY A 64 -26.47 -54.48 2.57
C GLY A 64 -26.90 -53.02 2.49
N VAL A 65 -27.69 -52.63 3.45
CA VAL A 65 -27.97 -51.17 3.70
C VAL A 65 -26.66 -50.65 4.23
N PHE A 66 -25.82 -50.11 3.33
CA PHE A 66 -24.71 -49.27 3.76
C PHE A 66 -25.31 -48.09 4.52
N PRO A 67 -24.81 -47.80 5.75
CA PRO A 67 -25.20 -46.58 6.40
C PRO A 67 -24.90 -45.40 5.44
N PRO A 68 -25.76 -44.37 5.39
CA PRO A 68 -25.52 -43.23 4.56
C PRO A 68 -24.08 -42.74 4.88
N ALA A 69 -23.26 -42.64 3.85
CA ALA A 69 -21.91 -42.11 4.00
C ALA A 69 -22.06 -40.80 4.78
N LEU A 70 -21.45 -40.70 5.94
CA LEU A 70 -21.39 -39.48 6.70
C LEU A 70 -20.92 -38.39 5.73
N ALA A 71 -21.81 -37.43 5.45
CA ALA A 71 -21.45 -36.31 4.59
C ALA A 71 -20.12 -35.76 5.03
N SER A 72 -19.22 -35.58 4.08
CA SER A 72 -17.91 -35.02 4.41
C SER A 72 -18.13 -33.68 5.12
N PRO A 73 -17.42 -33.36 6.20
CA PRO A 73 -17.56 -32.07 6.87
C PRO A 73 -17.41 -30.86 5.94
N ILE A 74 -16.77 -31.04 4.78
CA ILE A 74 -16.57 -30.02 3.75
C ILE A 74 -17.83 -29.85 2.88
N GLU A 75 -18.79 -30.76 2.92
CA GLU A 75 -20.09 -30.67 2.23
C GLU A 75 -21.11 -29.87 3.03
N ASP A 76 -20.83 -29.58 4.30
CA ASP A 76 -21.65 -28.71 5.14
C ASP A 76 -21.28 -27.23 4.82
N ASP A 77 -22.23 -26.50 4.25
CA ASP A 77 -22.05 -25.09 3.86
C ASP A 77 -21.69 -24.17 5.03
N ASP A 78 -22.21 -24.44 6.21
CA ASP A 78 -21.95 -23.60 7.40
C ASP A 78 -20.54 -23.84 7.93
N LEU A 79 -20.10 -25.11 7.97
CA LEU A 79 -18.73 -25.44 8.35
C LEU A 79 -17.72 -24.92 7.30
N LEU A 80 -18.05 -25.02 6.01
CA LEU A 80 -17.24 -24.45 4.93
C LEU A 80 -17.06 -22.93 5.11
N ARG A 81 -18.16 -22.20 5.36
CA ARG A 81 -18.08 -20.75 5.60
C ARG A 81 -17.25 -20.42 6.83
N GLU A 82 -17.34 -21.23 7.90
CA GLU A 82 -16.53 -21.03 9.10
C GLU A 82 -15.03 -21.25 8.82
N ILE A 83 -14.67 -22.29 8.06
CA ILE A 83 -13.29 -22.53 7.63
C ILE A 83 -12.77 -21.36 6.78
N LEU A 84 -13.56 -20.91 5.81
CA LEU A 84 -13.20 -19.80 4.93
C LEU A 84 -13.04 -18.47 5.71
N LEU A 85 -13.82 -18.28 6.77
CA LEU A 85 -13.78 -17.09 7.63
C LEU A 85 -12.42 -16.94 8.35
N HIS A 86 -11.79 -18.06 8.71
CA HIS A 86 -10.50 -18.07 9.39
C HIS A 86 -9.29 -17.99 8.45
N LEU A 87 -9.49 -17.98 7.14
CA LEU A 87 -8.40 -17.72 6.20
C LEU A 87 -7.88 -16.30 6.39
N PRO A 88 -6.55 -16.08 6.43
CA PRO A 88 -6.00 -14.72 6.46
C PRO A 88 -6.55 -13.85 5.31
N PRO A 89 -6.70 -12.53 5.49
CA PRO A 89 -7.29 -11.65 4.47
C PRO A 89 -6.32 -11.33 3.32
N GLN A 90 -5.51 -12.30 2.91
CA GLN A 90 -4.55 -12.16 1.82
C GLN A 90 -5.25 -12.29 0.45
N PRO A 91 -4.82 -11.55 -0.58
CA PRO A 91 -5.48 -11.47 -1.87
C PRO A 91 -5.72 -12.81 -2.55
N SER A 92 -4.76 -13.75 -2.46
CA SER A 92 -4.85 -15.02 -3.19
C SER A 92 -5.74 -16.07 -2.52
N LEU A 93 -5.99 -15.99 -1.21
CA LEU A 93 -6.57 -17.11 -0.46
C LEU A 93 -8.04 -17.35 -0.80
N LEU A 94 -8.90 -16.33 -0.75
CA LEU A 94 -10.29 -16.49 -1.15
C LEU A 94 -10.44 -16.76 -2.65
N VAL A 95 -9.56 -16.18 -3.49
CA VAL A 95 -9.52 -16.46 -4.94
C VAL A 95 -9.21 -17.94 -5.19
N ARG A 96 -8.19 -18.48 -4.53
CA ARG A 96 -7.83 -19.91 -4.65
C ARG A 96 -8.92 -20.82 -4.09
N ALA A 97 -9.51 -20.46 -2.96
CA ALA A 97 -10.66 -21.17 -2.42
C ALA A 97 -11.83 -21.20 -3.41
N SER A 98 -12.14 -20.08 -4.06
CA SER A 98 -13.21 -20.01 -5.06
C SER A 98 -12.94 -20.85 -6.32
N ALA A 99 -11.70 -21.24 -6.57
CA ALA A 99 -11.30 -22.09 -7.69
C ALA A 99 -11.41 -23.60 -7.40
N VAL A 100 -11.68 -24.01 -6.16
CA VAL A 100 -11.73 -25.45 -5.78
C VAL A 100 -12.91 -26.14 -6.41
N CYS A 101 -14.12 -25.63 -6.22
CA CYS A 101 -15.35 -26.14 -6.84
C CYS A 101 -16.46 -25.07 -6.82
N LYS A 102 -17.62 -25.39 -7.42
CA LYS A 102 -18.77 -24.47 -7.50
C LYS A 102 -19.29 -24.07 -6.12
N GLN A 103 -19.38 -25.00 -5.17
CA GLN A 103 -19.84 -24.74 -3.79
C GLN A 103 -18.91 -23.75 -3.08
N TRP A 104 -17.60 -23.98 -3.12
CA TRP A 104 -16.60 -23.09 -2.55
C TRP A 104 -16.62 -21.70 -3.17
N ARG A 105 -16.82 -21.64 -4.49
CA ARG A 105 -16.98 -20.37 -5.20
C ARG A 105 -18.19 -19.61 -4.70
N CYS A 106 -19.36 -20.28 -4.64
CA CYS A 106 -20.59 -19.66 -4.14
C CYS A 106 -20.40 -19.15 -2.70
N ALA A 107 -19.76 -19.93 -1.82
CA ALA A 107 -19.50 -19.52 -0.44
C ALA A 107 -18.53 -18.34 -0.37
N ALA A 108 -17.41 -18.39 -1.11
CA ALA A 108 -16.36 -17.36 -1.06
C ALA A 108 -16.76 -16.03 -1.74
N THR A 109 -17.74 -16.03 -2.64
CA THR A 109 -18.23 -14.83 -3.35
C THR A 109 -19.56 -14.29 -2.82
N ASP A 110 -20.18 -14.99 -1.86
CA ASP A 110 -21.43 -14.55 -1.23
C ASP A 110 -21.23 -13.18 -0.54
N PRO A 111 -22.01 -12.15 -0.89
CA PRO A 111 -21.89 -10.82 -0.27
C PRO A 111 -22.04 -10.84 1.25
N LYS A 112 -22.91 -11.71 1.80
CA LYS A 112 -23.09 -11.85 3.26
C LYS A 112 -21.86 -12.46 3.92
N PHE A 113 -21.25 -13.48 3.29
CA PHE A 113 -20.01 -14.06 3.75
C PHE A 113 -18.86 -13.04 3.69
N LEU A 114 -18.70 -12.30 2.59
CA LEU A 114 -17.66 -11.28 2.44
C LEU A 114 -17.80 -10.14 3.47
N ARG A 115 -19.04 -9.74 3.80
CA ARG A 115 -19.27 -8.78 4.90
C ARG A 115 -18.81 -9.37 6.24
N ARG A 116 -19.21 -10.62 6.57
CA ARG A 116 -18.78 -11.30 7.81
C ARG A 116 -17.26 -11.49 7.85
N PHE A 117 -16.63 -11.81 6.72
CA PHE A 117 -15.18 -11.95 6.60
C PHE A 117 -14.45 -10.64 6.94
N ARG A 118 -14.93 -9.51 6.41
CA ARG A 118 -14.39 -8.19 6.73
C ARG A 118 -14.58 -7.82 8.20
N LEU A 119 -15.75 -8.08 8.75
CA LEU A 119 -16.05 -7.87 10.17
C LEU A 119 -15.15 -8.72 11.10
N HIS A 120 -14.85 -9.96 10.69
CA HIS A 120 -13.98 -10.85 11.45
C HIS A 120 -12.53 -10.33 11.49
N HIS A 121 -12.00 -9.93 10.34
CA HIS A 121 -10.61 -9.49 10.22
C HIS A 121 -10.40 -8.03 10.61
N ARG A 122 -11.39 -7.19 10.45
CA ARG A 122 -11.41 -5.74 10.73
C ARG A 122 -10.35 -4.90 10.02
N LYS A 123 -9.14 -5.44 9.83
CA LYS A 123 -7.99 -4.75 9.22
C LYS A 123 -7.71 -5.29 7.81
N PRO A 124 -7.83 -4.46 6.78
CA PRO A 124 -7.43 -4.84 5.44
C PRO A 124 -5.91 -4.99 5.36
N PRO A 125 -5.41 -5.90 4.51
CA PRO A 125 -3.98 -6.05 4.30
C PRO A 125 -3.38 -4.86 3.54
N LEU A 126 -2.12 -4.55 3.82
CA LEU A 126 -1.32 -3.61 3.03
C LEU A 126 -0.95 -4.28 1.69
N LEU A 127 -1.56 -3.83 0.60
CA LEU A 127 -1.35 -4.38 -0.74
C LEU A 127 -0.10 -3.79 -1.40
N GLY A 128 0.17 -2.52 -1.18
CA GLY A 128 1.30 -1.82 -1.74
C GLY A 128 1.37 -0.35 -1.35
N LEU A 129 2.22 0.37 -2.07
CA LEU A 129 2.50 1.77 -1.84
C LEU A 129 2.31 2.53 -3.15
N PHE A 130 1.51 3.59 -3.15
CA PHE A 130 1.52 4.58 -4.22
C PHE A 130 2.60 5.62 -3.95
N HIS A 131 3.32 6.00 -4.97
CA HIS A 131 4.35 7.04 -4.87
C HIS A 131 4.64 7.66 -6.23
N ARG A 132 5.21 8.86 -6.20
CA ARG A 132 5.68 9.51 -7.42
C ARG A 132 7.03 8.92 -7.85
N ARG A 133 7.12 8.52 -9.11
CA ARG A 133 8.37 8.06 -9.75
C ARG A 133 8.59 8.86 -11.03
N LYS A 134 9.55 9.79 -11.00
CA LYS A 134 9.72 10.79 -12.06
C LYS A 134 8.42 11.59 -12.24
N ASP A 135 7.82 11.47 -13.39
CA ASP A 135 6.63 12.22 -13.79
C ASP A 135 5.33 11.41 -13.62
N ASP A 136 5.40 10.19 -13.08
CA ASP A 136 4.27 9.27 -12.98
C ASP A 136 3.96 8.86 -11.53
N ILE A 137 2.71 8.53 -11.24
CA ILE A 137 2.27 7.95 -9.98
C ILE A 137 2.16 6.44 -10.15
N VAL A 138 3.02 5.72 -9.46
CA VAL A 138 3.15 4.27 -9.62
C VAL A 138 2.78 3.51 -8.36
N PHE A 139 2.19 2.33 -8.54
CA PHE A 139 1.94 1.38 -7.47
C PHE A 139 3.10 0.40 -7.33
N THR A 140 3.66 0.30 -6.13
CA THR A 140 4.69 -0.69 -5.78
C THR A 140 4.10 -1.73 -4.84
N PRO A 141 3.93 -3.00 -5.27
CA PRO A 141 3.40 -4.07 -4.43
C PRO A 141 4.40 -4.46 -3.35
N VAL A 142 3.88 -4.73 -2.12
CA VAL A 142 4.70 -5.09 -0.95
C VAL A 142 4.52 -6.54 -0.49
N MET A 143 3.60 -7.26 -1.12
CA MET A 143 3.38 -8.68 -0.85
C MET A 143 4.25 -9.57 -1.72
N ASP A 144 4.60 -10.74 -1.19
CA ASP A 144 5.29 -11.79 -1.91
C ASP A 144 4.30 -12.65 -2.71
N ARG A 145 4.78 -13.41 -3.70
CA ARG A 145 3.93 -14.39 -4.40
C ARG A 145 3.42 -15.45 -3.41
N PRO A 146 2.18 -15.92 -3.50
CA PRO A 146 1.20 -15.68 -4.56
C PRO A 146 0.33 -14.42 -4.37
N ASP A 147 0.46 -13.68 -3.28
CA ASP A 147 -0.40 -12.54 -2.90
C ASP A 147 0.01 -11.21 -3.58
N ARG A 148 1.11 -11.23 -4.31
CA ARG A 148 1.63 -10.06 -5.00
C ARG A 148 0.73 -9.65 -6.14
N ILE A 149 0.16 -8.45 -6.04
CA ILE A 149 -0.66 -7.85 -7.10
C ILE A 149 0.26 -7.17 -8.12
N PRO A 150 0.10 -7.42 -9.44
CA PRO A 150 0.88 -6.75 -10.46
C PRO A 150 0.69 -5.22 -10.41
N PRO A 151 1.76 -4.41 -10.62
CA PRO A 151 1.63 -2.94 -10.65
C PRO A 151 0.59 -2.45 -11.66
N SER A 152 0.52 -3.06 -12.84
CA SER A 152 -0.44 -2.71 -13.90
C SER A 152 -1.91 -2.89 -13.51
N ARG A 153 -2.21 -3.64 -12.44
CA ARG A 153 -3.59 -3.79 -11.95
C ARG A 153 -4.12 -2.52 -11.30
N PHE A 154 -3.24 -1.71 -10.75
CA PHE A 154 -3.54 -0.45 -10.08
C PHE A 154 -2.92 0.74 -10.81
N ASP A 155 -2.79 0.61 -12.13
CA ASP A 155 -2.48 1.74 -12.99
C ASP A 155 -3.66 2.72 -12.95
N LEU A 156 -3.38 3.93 -12.52
CA LEU A 156 -4.38 4.99 -12.44
C LEU A 156 -4.54 5.59 -13.84
N HIS A 157 -5.26 4.89 -14.73
CA HIS A 157 -5.55 5.36 -16.09
C HIS A 157 -6.33 6.68 -16.02
N LEU A 158 -5.61 7.78 -15.98
CA LEU A 158 -6.19 9.12 -16.01
C LEU A 158 -6.57 9.45 -17.46
N LEU A 159 -7.78 9.09 -17.85
CA LEU A 159 -8.26 8.97 -19.23
C LEU A 159 -8.14 10.25 -20.09
N ASP A 160 -7.99 11.43 -19.48
CA ASP A 160 -7.95 12.70 -20.19
C ASP A 160 -6.65 13.48 -20.00
N THR A 161 -5.68 12.90 -19.31
CA THR A 161 -4.40 13.55 -19.13
C THR A 161 -3.48 13.06 -20.25
N ASP A 162 -3.24 13.92 -21.23
CA ASP A 162 -2.21 13.69 -22.24
C ASP A 162 -0.95 13.23 -21.53
N SER A 163 -0.35 12.14 -22.04
CA SER A 163 0.83 11.51 -21.45
C SER A 163 2.02 12.46 -21.21
N HIS A 164 1.94 13.68 -21.75
CA HIS A 164 2.93 14.75 -21.58
C HIS A 164 2.70 15.63 -20.33
N ASN A 165 1.55 15.52 -19.66
CA ASN A 165 1.18 16.41 -18.52
C ASN A 165 1.07 15.70 -17.16
N MET A 166 1.48 14.44 -17.05
CA MET A 166 1.44 13.68 -15.79
C MET A 166 2.26 14.32 -14.64
N TRP A 167 3.22 15.20 -14.97
CA TRP A 167 3.96 15.94 -13.95
C TRP A 167 3.10 16.98 -13.21
N MET A 168 1.92 17.31 -13.76
CA MET A 168 0.94 18.22 -13.16
C MET A 168 -0.02 17.53 -12.18
N VAL A 169 -0.01 16.18 -12.13
CA VAL A 169 -0.85 15.44 -11.19
C VAL A 169 -0.05 15.14 -9.92
N GLU A 170 -0.61 15.49 -8.77
CA GLU A 170 0.01 15.25 -7.47
C GLU A 170 -0.83 14.28 -6.63
N LEU A 171 -0.17 13.41 -5.87
CA LEU A 171 -0.81 12.47 -4.97
C LEU A 171 -1.03 13.15 -3.62
N LEU A 172 -2.29 13.33 -3.23
CA LEU A 172 -2.68 14.00 -1.97
C LEU A 172 -2.86 13.00 -0.83
N ASP A 173 -3.59 11.91 -1.09
CA ASP A 173 -3.96 10.95 -0.05
C ASP A 173 -4.22 9.54 -0.63
N CYS A 174 -4.16 8.54 0.25
CA CYS A 174 -4.52 7.18 -0.08
C CYS A 174 -5.11 6.51 1.16
N ARG A 175 -6.44 6.35 1.18
CA ARG A 175 -7.16 5.86 2.37
C ARG A 175 -8.41 5.07 1.99
N HIS A 176 -8.75 4.07 2.80
CA HIS A 176 -9.97 3.29 2.67
C HIS A 176 -10.19 2.64 1.28
N GLY A 177 -9.09 2.25 0.61
CA GLY A 177 -9.13 1.68 -0.74
C GLY A 177 -9.32 2.71 -1.87
N ARG A 178 -9.18 4.01 -1.56
CA ARG A 178 -9.26 5.14 -2.50
C ARG A 178 -7.92 5.86 -2.60
N VAL A 179 -7.70 6.52 -3.72
CA VAL A 179 -6.54 7.38 -4.00
C VAL A 179 -7.06 8.74 -4.37
N LEU A 180 -6.55 9.79 -3.74
CA LEU A 180 -6.89 11.17 -4.00
C LEU A 180 -5.74 11.87 -4.71
N LEU A 181 -6.03 12.45 -5.85
CA LEU A 181 -5.07 13.15 -6.70
C LEU A 181 -5.50 14.61 -6.87
N MET A 182 -4.54 15.48 -7.12
CA MET A 182 -4.77 16.85 -7.56
C MET A 182 -4.24 17.02 -8.97
N ASP A 183 -5.08 17.48 -9.88
CA ASP A 183 -4.68 17.90 -11.22
C ASP A 183 -4.53 19.42 -11.21
N THR A 184 -3.28 19.90 -11.22
CA THR A 184 -2.98 21.34 -11.15
C THR A 184 -3.20 22.06 -12.47
N LEU A 185 -3.40 21.34 -13.57
CA LEU A 185 -3.68 21.93 -14.87
C LEU A 185 -5.14 22.36 -14.99
N TRP A 186 -6.04 21.54 -14.47
CA TRP A 186 -7.49 21.73 -14.58
C TRP A 186 -8.13 22.25 -13.30
N ASP A 187 -7.35 22.50 -12.25
CA ASP A 187 -7.85 22.86 -10.92
C ASP A 187 -8.91 21.84 -10.42
N GLU A 188 -8.60 20.57 -10.56
CA GLU A 188 -9.49 19.46 -10.19
C GLU A 188 -8.85 18.55 -9.15
N VAL A 189 -9.70 17.91 -8.38
CA VAL A 189 -9.34 16.79 -7.53
C VAL A 189 -9.95 15.51 -8.12
N ILE A 190 -9.15 14.47 -8.23
CA ILE A 190 -9.58 13.19 -8.79
C ILE A 190 -9.56 12.14 -7.68
N MET A 191 -10.73 11.62 -7.32
CA MET A 191 -10.86 10.46 -6.44
C MET A 191 -10.91 9.20 -7.29
N CYS A 192 -9.96 8.30 -7.09
CA CYS A 192 -9.84 7.02 -7.78
C CYS A 192 -10.11 5.86 -6.82
N ALA A 193 -10.82 4.83 -7.28
CA ALA A 193 -10.98 3.54 -6.63
C ALA A 193 -10.23 2.46 -7.43
N PRO A 194 -8.94 2.18 -7.17
CA PRO A 194 -8.09 1.36 -8.04
C PRO A 194 -8.59 -0.08 -8.23
N ILE A 195 -9.34 -0.61 -7.27
CA ILE A 195 -9.90 -1.98 -7.35
C ILE A 195 -11.01 -2.07 -8.41
N THR A 196 -11.89 -1.08 -8.48
CA THR A 196 -13.01 -1.05 -9.43
C THR A 196 -12.66 -0.32 -10.73
N GLY A 197 -11.66 0.55 -10.70
CA GLY A 197 -11.30 1.44 -11.80
C GLY A 197 -12.19 2.70 -11.88
N GLU A 198 -13.05 2.92 -10.89
CA GLU A 198 -13.93 4.07 -10.82
C GLU A 198 -13.15 5.35 -10.51
N GLN A 199 -13.51 6.45 -11.17
CA GLN A 199 -12.91 7.77 -10.99
C GLN A 199 -14.00 8.84 -10.90
N HIS A 200 -13.82 9.79 -9.98
CA HIS A 200 -14.64 10.97 -9.83
C HIS A 200 -13.76 12.21 -9.94
N ARG A 201 -14.08 13.08 -10.90
CA ARG A 201 -13.41 14.38 -11.07
C ARG A 201 -14.26 15.47 -10.41
N LEU A 202 -13.64 16.23 -9.55
CA LEU A 202 -14.28 17.25 -8.73
C LEU A 202 -13.57 18.58 -8.98
N THR A 203 -14.26 19.51 -9.62
CA THR A 203 -13.74 20.88 -9.76
C THR A 203 -13.63 21.51 -8.38
N VAL A 204 -12.47 22.08 -8.04
CA VAL A 204 -12.27 22.70 -6.73
C VAL A 204 -13.04 24.02 -6.59
N PRO A 205 -13.41 24.43 -5.36
CA PRO A 205 -14.00 25.75 -5.12
C PRO A 205 -13.09 26.89 -5.60
N ALA A 206 -13.67 28.01 -5.97
CA ALA A 206 -12.96 29.16 -6.55
C ALA A 206 -11.79 29.66 -5.68
N GLU A 207 -11.91 29.52 -4.37
CA GLU A 207 -10.91 29.91 -3.37
C GLU A 207 -9.67 29.03 -3.39
N PHE A 208 -9.77 27.82 -3.98
CA PHE A 208 -8.66 26.87 -4.13
C PHE A 208 -7.99 26.94 -5.50
N VAL A 209 -8.62 27.58 -6.49
CA VAL A 209 -8.11 27.71 -7.86
C VAL A 209 -6.74 28.39 -7.85
N ARG A 210 -5.76 27.78 -8.53
CA ARG A 210 -4.34 28.22 -8.60
C ARG A 210 -3.63 28.33 -7.25
N ASN A 211 -4.27 27.87 -6.19
CA ASN A 211 -3.65 27.79 -4.88
C ASN A 211 -3.09 26.39 -4.64
N ARG A 212 -2.06 26.32 -3.79
CA ARG A 212 -1.58 25.04 -3.33
C ARG A 212 -2.40 24.58 -2.13
N PHE A 213 -2.84 23.35 -2.17
CA PHE A 213 -3.62 22.77 -1.10
C PHE A 213 -3.19 21.30 -0.84
N THR A 214 -3.48 20.82 0.33
CA THR A 214 -3.44 19.40 0.67
C THR A 214 -4.86 18.88 0.86
N GLY A 215 -5.03 17.57 0.95
CA GLY A 215 -6.35 17.01 1.16
C GLY A 215 -6.32 15.59 1.68
N ALA A 216 -7.49 15.11 2.06
CA ALA A 216 -7.71 13.75 2.50
C ALA A 216 -9.05 13.22 1.96
N VAL A 217 -9.11 11.93 1.63
CA VAL A 217 -10.34 11.22 1.28
C VAL A 217 -10.79 10.35 2.45
N LEU A 218 -12.07 10.45 2.80
CA LEU A 218 -12.67 9.72 3.91
C LEU A 218 -13.85 8.88 3.43
N CYS A 219 -14.07 7.74 4.05
CA CYS A 219 -15.30 7.00 3.87
C CYS A 219 -16.40 7.65 4.71
N ALA A 220 -17.54 7.96 4.09
CA ALA A 220 -18.71 8.56 4.74
C ALA A 220 -19.81 7.53 5.05
N ALA A 221 -19.50 6.23 5.02
CA ALA A 221 -20.46 5.20 5.40
C ALA A 221 -20.85 5.32 6.88
N ILE A 222 -22.14 5.35 7.15
CA ILE A 222 -22.73 5.50 8.51
C ILE A 222 -23.12 4.17 9.16
N ASP A 223 -22.95 3.06 8.45
CA ASP A 223 -23.31 1.73 8.97
C ASP A 223 -22.46 1.36 10.19
N HIS A 224 -23.08 0.98 11.30
CA HIS A 224 -22.38 0.57 12.53
C HIS A 224 -21.41 -0.60 12.36
N ASP A 225 -21.67 -1.46 11.37
CA ASP A 225 -20.84 -2.63 11.02
C ASP A 225 -19.90 -2.35 9.84
N HIS A 226 -19.72 -1.09 9.46
CA HIS A 226 -18.84 -0.76 8.34
C HIS A 226 -17.38 -1.02 8.70
N VAL A 227 -16.68 -1.73 7.81
CA VAL A 227 -15.22 -1.98 7.92
C VAL A 227 -14.52 -1.37 6.74
N HIS A 228 -13.58 -0.46 7.01
CA HIS A 228 -12.79 0.17 5.96
C HIS A 228 -11.94 -0.83 5.17
N GLY A 229 -11.61 -0.46 3.93
CA GLY A 229 -10.82 -1.30 3.02
C GLY A 229 -11.63 -2.01 1.93
N SER A 230 -12.96 -1.80 1.88
CA SER A 230 -13.79 -2.14 0.71
C SER A 230 -14.86 -1.08 0.48
N CYS A 231 -14.49 0.16 0.74
CA CYS A 231 -15.40 1.31 0.73
C CYS A 231 -15.64 1.88 -0.68
N HIS A 232 -15.15 1.23 -1.73
CA HIS A 232 -15.24 1.71 -3.12
C HIS A 232 -16.67 2.00 -3.59
N LEU A 233 -17.67 1.34 -3.01
CA LEU A 233 -19.10 1.59 -3.31
C LEU A 233 -19.80 2.46 -2.24
N SER A 234 -19.10 2.86 -1.19
CA SER A 234 -19.67 3.67 -0.12
C SER A 234 -19.54 5.16 -0.45
N PRO A 235 -20.40 6.02 0.11
CA PRO A 235 -20.20 7.46 0.02
C PRO A 235 -18.83 7.86 0.58
N PHE A 236 -18.35 9.00 0.12
CA PHE A 236 -17.06 9.54 0.57
C PHE A 236 -17.11 11.05 0.74
N ASN A 237 -16.24 11.55 1.59
CA ASN A 237 -15.96 12.96 1.73
C ASN A 237 -14.53 13.25 1.29
N VAL A 238 -14.30 14.46 0.75
CA VAL A 238 -12.97 15.00 0.47
C VAL A 238 -12.78 16.25 1.28
N VAL A 239 -11.74 16.30 2.10
CA VAL A 239 -11.35 17.51 2.84
C VAL A 239 -10.19 18.15 2.10
N LEU A 240 -10.30 19.42 1.73
CA LEU A 240 -9.22 20.23 1.18
C LEU A 240 -8.83 21.32 2.17
N ILE A 241 -7.52 21.60 2.25
CA ILE A 241 -6.96 22.65 3.10
C ILE A 241 -5.94 23.45 2.29
N SER A 242 -6.11 24.76 2.22
CA SER A 242 -5.17 25.70 1.58
C SER A 242 -4.71 26.75 2.59
N VAL A 243 -3.45 27.21 2.45
CA VAL A 243 -2.91 28.33 3.25
C VAL A 243 -3.24 29.68 2.66
N PHE A 244 -3.66 29.74 1.40
CA PHE A 244 -3.91 30.96 0.67
C PHE A 244 -5.40 31.06 0.32
N GLY A 245 -6.24 31.36 1.31
CA GLY A 245 -7.59 31.86 1.05
C GLY A 245 -7.57 33.33 0.59
N GLY A 246 -8.70 33.88 0.21
CA GLY A 246 -8.82 35.21 -0.39
C GLY A 246 -8.19 36.37 0.39
N ASN A 247 -7.85 36.19 1.66
CA ASN A 247 -7.19 37.21 2.51
C ASN A 247 -5.86 36.70 3.09
N ASN A 248 -5.18 35.75 2.44
CA ASN A 248 -4.02 35.02 2.97
C ASN A 248 -4.30 34.30 4.31
N GLN A 249 -5.56 33.95 4.56
CA GLN A 249 -5.93 33.10 5.69
C GLN A 249 -6.05 31.66 5.23
N PRO A 250 -5.61 30.71 6.02
CA PRO A 250 -5.82 29.30 5.71
C PRO A 250 -7.31 28.98 5.74
N ILE A 251 -7.72 28.15 4.79
CA ILE A 251 -9.12 27.75 4.61
C ILE A 251 -9.20 26.23 4.47
N ALA A 252 -10.35 25.67 4.84
CA ALA A 252 -10.71 24.29 4.53
C ALA A 252 -12.07 24.27 3.81
N CYS A 253 -12.33 23.17 3.11
CA CYS A 253 -13.62 22.88 2.52
C CYS A 253 -13.83 21.39 2.47
N VAL A 254 -15.08 20.94 2.58
CA VAL A 254 -15.44 19.52 2.60
C VAL A 254 -16.42 19.24 1.46
N TYR A 255 -16.09 18.30 0.59
CA TYR A 255 -16.98 17.76 -0.41
C TYR A 255 -17.71 16.53 0.15
N SER A 256 -18.99 16.40 -0.13
CA SER A 256 -19.79 15.21 0.15
C SER A 256 -20.25 14.56 -1.15
N SER A 257 -19.89 13.28 -1.34
CA SER A 257 -20.38 12.53 -2.50
C SER A 257 -21.85 12.13 -2.43
N GLU A 258 -22.46 12.20 -1.25
CA GLU A 258 -23.91 11.95 -1.09
C GLU A 258 -24.73 13.12 -1.62
N ILE A 259 -24.25 14.35 -1.39
CA ILE A 259 -24.90 15.59 -1.86
C ILE A 259 -24.41 15.93 -3.27
N GLY A 260 -23.16 15.58 -3.59
CA GLY A 260 -22.51 15.91 -4.86
C GLY A 260 -21.93 17.32 -4.91
N GLU A 261 -21.79 17.98 -3.75
CA GLU A 261 -21.42 19.39 -3.66
C GLU A 261 -20.32 19.63 -2.61
N TRP A 262 -19.60 20.74 -2.77
CA TRP A 262 -18.72 21.30 -1.76
C TRP A 262 -19.54 22.06 -0.72
N GLY A 263 -19.20 21.90 0.54
CA GLY A 263 -19.76 22.69 1.64
C GLY A 263 -19.18 24.11 1.69
N ASP A 264 -19.52 24.83 2.75
CA ASP A 264 -19.03 26.18 2.97
C ASP A 264 -17.53 26.25 3.21
N ILE A 265 -16.92 27.39 2.86
CA ILE A 265 -15.51 27.65 3.17
C ILE A 265 -15.34 27.85 4.67
N ILE A 266 -14.46 27.11 5.26
CA ILE A 266 -14.14 27.13 6.70
C ILE A 266 -12.84 27.92 6.88
N PRO A 267 -12.89 29.19 7.35
CA PRO A 267 -11.69 29.98 7.58
C PRO A 267 -10.99 29.52 8.86
N SER A 268 -9.66 29.48 8.84
CA SER A 268 -8.87 29.29 10.06
C SER A 268 -8.79 30.58 10.87
N THR A 269 -8.90 30.45 12.19
CA THR A 269 -8.63 31.54 13.12
C THR A 269 -7.14 31.78 13.37
N VAL A 270 -6.29 30.85 12.93
CA VAL A 270 -4.83 30.84 13.15
C VAL A 270 -4.14 30.85 11.81
N SER A 271 -3.18 31.77 11.63
CA SER A 271 -2.30 31.76 10.46
C SER A 271 -1.22 30.67 10.61
N PHE A 272 -1.02 29.91 9.54
CA PHE A 272 0.04 28.92 9.44
C PHE A 272 0.55 28.82 7.98
N GLU A 273 1.72 28.28 7.80
CA GLU A 273 2.29 28.01 6.48
C GLU A 273 2.29 26.50 6.26
N LEU A 274 1.73 26.05 5.13
CA LEU A 274 1.90 24.66 4.68
C LEU A 274 3.19 24.56 3.90
N PHE A 275 4.12 23.79 4.40
CA PHE A 275 5.28 23.43 3.61
C PHE A 275 4.93 22.34 2.59
N TYR A 276 5.37 22.52 1.37
CA TYR A 276 5.02 21.82 0.14
C TYR A 276 5.36 20.33 0.08
N GLU A 277 5.61 19.70 1.17
CA GLU A 277 5.73 18.26 1.16
C GLU A 277 4.34 17.70 1.43
N HIS A 278 3.67 17.22 0.38
CA HIS A 278 2.40 16.50 0.48
C HIS A 278 2.60 15.22 1.30
N THR A 279 2.77 15.39 2.61
CA THR A 279 2.69 14.27 3.54
C THR A 279 1.22 13.92 3.71
N PRO A 280 0.85 12.63 3.64
CA PRO A 280 -0.54 12.25 3.86
C PRO A 280 -1.00 12.71 5.23
N GLY A 281 -2.21 13.23 5.31
CA GLY A 281 -2.87 13.46 6.58
C GLY A 281 -3.06 12.14 7.32
N LEU A 282 -2.93 12.14 8.65
CA LEU A 282 -3.23 10.98 9.49
C LEU A 282 -4.59 11.16 10.15
N LEU A 283 -5.47 10.18 10.00
CA LEU A 283 -6.75 10.14 10.72
C LEU A 283 -6.53 9.51 12.09
N VAL A 284 -6.85 10.24 13.16
CA VAL A 284 -6.81 9.72 14.52
C VAL A 284 -8.09 10.14 15.25
N GLY A 285 -8.89 9.16 15.65
CA GLY A 285 -10.23 9.43 16.19
C GLY A 285 -11.10 10.13 15.13
N ASN A 286 -11.65 11.28 15.47
CA ASN A 286 -12.49 12.08 14.57
C ASN A 286 -11.77 13.36 14.07
N ALA A 287 -10.46 13.30 13.85
CA ALA A 287 -9.71 14.43 13.33
C ALA A 287 -8.59 14.00 12.40
N LEU A 288 -8.33 14.82 11.40
CA LEU A 288 -7.21 14.71 10.48
C LEU A 288 -6.05 15.58 10.98
N TYR A 289 -4.83 15.09 10.81
CA TYR A 289 -3.61 15.75 11.27
C TYR A 289 -2.56 15.79 10.17
N TRP A 290 -1.98 16.95 9.92
CA TRP A 290 -0.86 17.15 8.98
C TRP A 290 0.30 17.84 9.67
N LEU A 291 1.51 17.53 9.24
CA LEU A 291 2.68 18.32 9.60
C LEU A 291 2.66 19.62 8.79
N LEU A 292 2.79 20.77 9.47
CA LEU A 292 2.83 22.07 8.82
C LEU A 292 4.17 22.35 8.17
N ASP A 293 5.25 21.91 8.80
CA ASP A 293 6.61 22.12 8.32
C ASP A 293 7.44 20.84 8.44
N SER A 294 8.32 20.65 7.49
CA SER A 294 9.28 19.54 7.50
C SER A 294 10.48 19.78 8.43
N ILE A 295 10.69 21.00 8.91
CA ILE A 295 11.75 21.40 9.83
C ILE A 295 11.15 21.65 11.23
N GLY A 296 9.92 22.11 11.29
CA GLY A 296 9.21 22.36 12.53
C GLY A 296 8.50 21.13 13.10
N ASN A 297 7.75 21.34 14.15
CA ASN A 297 6.97 20.31 14.83
C ASN A 297 5.49 20.71 14.99
N ASP A 298 5.06 21.76 14.32
CA ASP A 298 3.68 22.21 14.40
C ASP A 298 2.79 21.29 13.56
N ILE A 299 1.62 20.98 14.10
CA ILE A 299 0.67 20.02 13.58
C ILE A 299 -0.64 20.75 13.32
N LEU A 300 -1.12 20.68 12.09
CA LEU A 300 -2.46 21.11 11.75
C LEU A 300 -3.45 20.01 12.13
N LYS A 301 -4.49 20.37 12.86
CA LYS A 301 -5.66 19.55 13.17
C LYS A 301 -6.87 20.08 12.40
N PHE A 302 -7.56 19.22 11.69
CA PHE A 302 -8.91 19.47 11.21
C PHE A 302 -9.88 18.54 11.95
N ASP A 303 -10.78 19.11 12.72
CA ASP A 303 -11.83 18.39 13.44
C ASP A 303 -13.00 18.13 12.50
N LEU A 304 -13.39 16.87 12.36
CA LEU A 304 -14.42 16.46 11.40
C LEU A 304 -15.84 16.77 11.88
N ASP A 305 -16.09 16.74 13.20
CA ASP A 305 -17.40 17.07 13.77
C ASP A 305 -17.62 18.58 13.84
N GLU A 306 -16.63 19.27 14.40
CA GLU A 306 -16.72 20.72 14.57
C GLU A 306 -16.43 21.50 13.26
N GLN A 307 -15.90 20.81 12.25
CA GLN A 307 -15.41 21.40 10.99
C GLN A 307 -14.51 22.64 11.26
N SER A 308 -13.53 22.45 12.11
CA SER A 308 -12.67 23.53 12.57
C SER A 308 -11.19 23.20 12.37
N LEU A 309 -10.38 24.27 12.13
CA LEU A 309 -8.94 24.21 11.99
C LEU A 309 -8.26 24.68 13.26
N ALA A 310 -7.26 23.93 13.74
CA ALA A 310 -6.43 24.30 14.87
C ALA A 310 -4.96 23.93 14.61
N VAL A 311 -4.04 24.71 15.19
CA VAL A 311 -2.62 24.37 15.20
C VAL A 311 -2.22 23.85 16.56
N ILE A 312 -1.57 22.71 16.59
CA ILE A 312 -1.06 22.05 17.79
C ILE A 312 0.46 22.07 17.72
N ARG A 313 1.10 22.64 18.75
CA ARG A 313 2.54 22.52 18.86
C ARG A 313 2.93 21.07 19.18
N GLY A 314 3.89 20.53 18.42
CA GLY A 314 4.42 19.17 18.63
C GLY A 314 5.36 19.07 19.84
N PRO A 315 5.98 17.91 20.08
CA PRO A 315 6.92 17.69 21.17
C PRO A 315 8.21 18.50 20.98
N PRO A 316 8.99 18.76 22.05
CA PRO A 316 10.23 19.50 21.94
C PRO A 316 11.22 18.78 21.01
N LEU A 317 11.77 19.52 20.05
CA LEU A 317 12.77 19.02 19.11
C LEU A 317 14.16 19.14 19.70
N THR A 318 15.03 18.17 19.42
CA THR A 318 16.45 18.23 19.77
C THR A 318 17.23 18.96 18.68
N ASN A 319 18.40 19.52 19.02
CA ASN A 319 19.26 20.28 18.10
C ASN A 319 19.76 19.45 16.89
N ASP A 320 19.68 18.11 16.95
CA ASP A 320 20.09 17.20 15.89
C ASP A 320 18.96 16.87 14.89
N PHE A 321 17.87 17.64 14.93
CA PHE A 321 16.71 17.44 14.08
C PHE A 321 17.07 17.68 12.61
N ARG A 322 16.74 16.70 11.76
CA ARG A 322 16.98 16.76 10.31
C ARG A 322 15.66 16.66 9.56
N HIS A 323 15.60 17.32 8.43
CA HIS A 323 14.46 17.28 7.51
C HIS A 323 14.03 15.83 7.20
N GLY A 324 12.75 15.53 7.36
CA GLY A 324 12.15 14.21 7.11
C GLY A 324 12.46 13.16 8.19
N SER A 325 12.95 13.56 9.36
CA SER A 325 13.23 12.64 10.47
C SER A 325 12.09 12.49 11.47
N HIS A 326 10.89 12.99 11.17
CA HIS A 326 9.74 12.92 12.06
C HIS A 326 8.44 12.64 11.29
N CYS A 327 7.43 12.13 12.00
CA CYS A 327 6.08 12.00 11.49
C CYS A 327 5.05 11.95 12.62
N ILE A 328 3.81 12.25 12.28
CA ILE A 328 2.66 12.00 13.14
C ILE A 328 2.37 10.50 13.13
N ILE A 329 2.04 9.93 14.29
CA ILE A 329 1.68 8.52 14.47
C ILE A 329 0.43 8.40 15.33
N GLN A 330 -0.22 7.27 15.30
CA GLN A 330 -1.23 6.91 16.28
C GLN A 330 -0.52 6.24 17.47
N ALA A 331 -0.69 6.80 18.67
CA ALA A 331 -0.01 6.34 19.88
C ALA A 331 -0.85 5.38 20.73
N GLY A 332 -2.11 5.20 20.42
CA GLY A 332 -3.09 4.36 21.08
C GLY A 332 -4.45 4.60 20.43
N ASP A 333 -5.50 4.04 21.00
CA ASP A 333 -6.85 4.20 20.45
C ASP A 333 -7.28 5.67 20.56
N GLY A 334 -7.33 6.36 19.42
CA GLY A 334 -7.72 7.77 19.33
C GLY A 334 -6.73 8.78 19.90
N VAL A 335 -5.48 8.37 20.23
CA VAL A 335 -4.45 9.26 20.78
C VAL A 335 -3.42 9.60 19.70
N ILE A 336 -3.25 10.91 19.45
CA ILE A 336 -2.21 11.38 18.56
C ILE A 336 -0.82 11.21 19.19
N GLY A 337 0.11 10.69 18.42
CA GLY A 337 1.52 10.57 18.76
C GLY A 337 2.42 11.24 17.74
N PHE A 338 3.71 11.27 18.06
CA PHE A 338 4.74 11.88 17.23
C PHE A 338 6.02 11.05 17.32
N ALA A 339 6.57 10.65 16.18
CA ALA A 339 7.80 9.90 16.11
C ALA A 339 8.94 10.79 15.59
N ILE A 340 10.08 10.80 16.29
CA ILE A 340 11.30 11.55 15.93
C ILE A 340 12.44 10.55 15.78
N LEU A 341 13.02 10.52 14.59
CA LEU A 341 14.21 9.71 14.32
C LEU A 341 15.47 10.57 14.41
N SER A 342 16.18 10.45 15.52
CA SER A 342 17.52 10.99 15.71
C SER A 342 18.47 9.82 15.90
N TYR A 343 19.03 9.33 14.76
CA TYR A 343 19.81 8.10 14.78
C TYR A 343 20.96 8.15 15.80
N PRO A 344 21.12 7.12 16.66
CA PRO A 344 20.50 5.80 16.53
C PRO A 344 19.11 5.64 17.18
N HIS A 345 18.52 6.69 17.72
CA HIS A 345 17.30 6.62 18.52
C HIS A 345 16.07 7.03 17.71
N LEU A 346 15.01 6.23 17.82
CA LEU A 346 13.65 6.57 17.43
C LEU A 346 12.87 6.85 18.70
N GLN A 347 12.51 8.12 18.91
CA GLN A 347 11.71 8.58 20.05
C GLN A 347 10.24 8.63 19.64
N MET A 348 9.37 8.14 20.54
CA MET A 348 7.94 8.12 20.33
C MET A 348 7.27 8.89 21.46
N TRP A 349 6.52 9.91 21.08
CA TRP A 349 5.83 10.82 21.97
C TRP A 349 4.33 10.62 21.81
N GLN A 350 3.59 10.76 22.90
CA GLN A 350 2.12 10.80 22.89
C GLN A 350 1.60 12.09 23.51
N ARG A 351 0.51 12.60 22.99
CA ARG A 351 -0.13 13.80 23.50
C ARG A 351 -1.18 13.40 24.56
N ASN A 352 -0.94 13.77 25.81
CA ASN A 352 -1.85 13.54 26.91
C ASN A 352 -2.57 14.84 27.25
N ILE A 353 -3.87 14.74 27.50
CA ILE A 353 -4.70 15.85 28.00
C ILE A 353 -5.07 15.53 29.43
N ASN A 354 -4.68 16.40 30.38
CA ASN A 354 -5.02 16.21 31.77
C ASN A 354 -6.48 16.62 32.05
N PHE A 355 -6.93 16.39 33.25
CA PHE A 355 -8.30 16.71 33.70
C PHE A 355 -8.64 18.22 33.70
N HIS A 356 -7.64 19.10 33.61
CA HIS A 356 -7.82 20.55 33.41
C HIS A 356 -7.86 20.96 31.95
N GLY A 357 -7.81 20.02 30.98
CA GLY A 357 -7.76 20.30 29.57
C GLY A 357 -6.38 20.73 29.03
N VAL A 358 -5.35 20.71 29.89
CA VAL A 358 -3.98 21.06 29.47
C VAL A 358 -3.35 19.87 28.77
N ALA A 359 -2.94 20.11 27.53
CA ALA A 359 -2.27 19.11 26.71
C ALA A 359 -0.75 19.16 26.89
N THR A 360 -0.15 18.00 27.06
CA THR A 360 1.31 17.84 27.19
C THR A 360 1.80 16.69 26.36
N TRP A 361 3.05 16.77 25.88
CA TRP A 361 3.70 15.66 25.18
C TRP A 361 4.53 14.86 26.17
N VAL A 362 4.33 13.54 26.18
CA VAL A 362 5.06 12.61 27.03
C VAL A 362 5.84 11.65 26.17
N LEU A 363 7.14 11.54 26.42
CA LEU A 363 7.99 10.52 25.77
C LEU A 363 7.60 9.15 26.36
N TRP A 364 6.98 8.30 25.55
CA TRP A 364 6.51 7.00 26.01
C TRP A 364 7.47 5.86 25.70
N LYS A 365 8.26 6.02 24.59
CA LYS A 365 9.15 4.96 24.14
C LYS A 365 10.36 5.54 23.39
N THR A 366 11.54 4.99 23.67
CA THR A 366 12.75 5.21 22.86
C THR A 366 13.26 3.87 22.38
N ILE A 367 13.51 3.78 21.08
CA ILE A 367 13.95 2.56 20.40
C ILE A 367 15.33 2.80 19.84
N ASP A 368 16.30 1.93 20.18
CA ASP A 368 17.60 1.92 19.52
C ASP A 368 17.49 1.20 18.17
N MET A 369 17.59 1.95 17.09
CA MET A 369 17.49 1.43 15.73
C MET A 369 18.58 0.41 15.37
N ARG A 370 19.69 0.38 16.13
CA ARG A 370 20.74 -0.64 15.96
C ARG A 370 20.30 -2.02 16.42
N MET A 371 19.31 -2.08 17.29
CA MET A 371 18.72 -3.33 17.79
C MET A 371 17.71 -3.95 16.80
N ILE A 372 17.32 -3.22 15.76
CA ILE A 372 16.45 -3.75 14.71
C ILE A 372 17.30 -4.57 13.76
N ILE A 373 17.21 -5.90 13.92
CA ILE A 373 17.96 -6.86 13.12
C ILE A 373 17.49 -6.82 11.67
N GLY A 374 18.43 -6.69 10.72
CA GLY A 374 18.12 -6.69 9.28
C GLY A 374 18.08 -5.30 8.63
N LEU A 375 18.14 -4.21 9.40
CA LEU A 375 18.37 -2.90 8.82
C LEU A 375 19.86 -2.73 8.41
N PRO A 376 20.13 -2.06 7.28
CA PRO A 376 21.51 -1.77 6.87
C PRO A 376 22.27 -1.02 7.96
N LYS A 377 23.41 -1.56 8.37
CA LYS A 377 24.29 -0.93 9.34
C LYS A 377 25.07 0.21 8.67
N GLN A 378 25.40 1.24 9.44
CA GLN A 378 26.30 2.28 8.97
C GLN A 378 27.72 1.69 8.87
N ILE A 379 28.29 1.68 7.66
CA ILE A 379 29.66 1.26 7.43
C ILE A 379 30.54 2.49 7.68
N GLN A 380 31.48 2.40 8.64
CA GLN A 380 32.44 3.47 8.90
C GLN A 380 33.19 3.82 7.61
N GLY A 381 33.26 5.13 7.30
CA GLY A 381 34.00 5.66 6.15
C GLY A 381 33.24 5.79 4.84
N LYS A 382 32.00 5.29 4.73
CA LYS A 382 31.11 5.54 3.59
C LYS A 382 30.06 6.59 3.93
N ARG A 383 29.49 7.26 2.88
CA ARG A 383 28.41 8.25 3.05
C ARG A 383 27.38 7.73 4.05
N ALA A 384 27.00 8.57 5.01
CA ALA A 384 26.01 8.22 6.02
C ALA A 384 24.76 7.65 5.33
N VAL A 385 24.32 6.48 5.78
CA VAL A 385 23.08 5.88 5.25
C VAL A 385 21.93 6.80 5.63
N VAL A 386 21.26 7.34 4.64
CA VAL A 386 20.08 8.19 4.85
C VAL A 386 18.99 7.34 5.52
N ARG A 387 18.45 7.83 6.61
CA ARG A 387 17.34 7.22 7.35
C ARG A 387 16.26 8.26 7.53
N ARG A 388 15.05 7.90 7.11
CA ARG A 388 13.88 8.78 7.24
C ARG A 388 12.66 7.97 7.69
N ILE A 389 11.79 8.60 8.43
CA ILE A 389 10.44 8.10 8.61
C ILE A 389 9.64 8.49 7.37
N LEU A 390 8.97 7.53 6.78
CA LEU A 390 8.10 7.75 5.62
C LEU A 390 6.65 7.99 6.05
N GLY A 391 6.25 7.44 7.19
CA GLY A 391 4.90 7.57 7.74
C GLY A 391 4.58 6.42 8.69
N SER A 392 3.37 6.42 9.21
CA SER A 392 2.78 5.30 9.95
C SER A 392 1.59 4.74 9.18
N LEU A 393 1.27 3.47 9.44
CA LEU A 393 0.06 2.86 8.92
C LEU A 393 -1.09 3.12 9.89
N GLU A 394 -2.22 3.59 9.39
CA GLU A 394 -3.42 3.83 10.20
C GLU A 394 -3.88 2.55 10.90
N ASP A 395 -4.41 2.70 12.09
CA ASP A 395 -4.91 1.60 12.94
C ASP A 395 -3.92 0.46 13.16
N SER A 396 -2.62 0.73 13.06
CA SER A 396 -1.59 -0.28 13.26
C SER A 396 -0.40 0.23 14.08
N ASP A 397 0.31 -0.70 14.74
CA ASP A 397 1.59 -0.41 15.40
C ASP A 397 2.78 -0.51 14.41
N GLU A 398 2.58 -0.06 13.17
CA GLU A 398 3.58 -0.22 12.12
C GLU A 398 4.03 1.15 11.58
N ILE A 399 5.33 1.30 11.45
CA ILE A 399 5.96 2.49 10.90
C ILE A 399 6.73 2.14 9.62
N LEU A 400 6.68 3.03 8.67
CA LEU A 400 7.43 2.91 7.41
C LEU A 400 8.73 3.72 7.51
N LEU A 401 9.84 3.07 7.23
CA LEU A 401 11.18 3.68 7.28
C LEU A 401 11.87 3.56 5.93
N SER A 402 12.54 4.62 5.51
CA SER A 402 13.54 4.57 4.43
C SER A 402 14.92 4.43 5.04
N VAL A 403 15.68 3.43 4.60
CA VAL A 403 17.07 3.21 5.03
C VAL A 403 17.93 2.89 3.81
N GLY A 404 18.80 3.83 3.43
CA GLY A 404 19.54 3.76 2.18
C GLY A 404 18.62 3.77 0.97
N CYS A 405 18.69 2.73 0.14
CA CYS A 405 17.84 2.58 -1.05
C CYS A 405 16.58 1.73 -0.80
N GLY A 406 16.34 1.27 0.43
CA GLY A 406 15.23 0.37 0.76
C GLY A 406 14.16 1.00 1.61
N ALA A 407 12.90 0.60 1.37
CA ALA A 407 11.78 0.85 2.27
C ALA A 407 11.52 -0.36 3.16
N TYR A 408 11.25 -0.10 4.42
CA TYR A 408 11.03 -1.12 5.45
C TYR A 408 9.78 -0.81 6.24
N LYS A 409 8.98 -1.82 6.51
CA LYS A 409 7.90 -1.79 7.48
C LYS A 409 8.44 -2.37 8.80
N VAL A 410 8.28 -1.64 9.88
CA VAL A 410 8.74 -2.06 11.21
C VAL A 410 7.53 -2.12 12.14
N GLN A 411 7.27 -3.29 12.70
CA GLN A 411 6.27 -3.44 13.74
C GLN A 411 6.83 -2.99 15.10
N LEU A 412 6.25 -1.98 15.68
CA LEU A 412 6.78 -1.30 16.88
C LEU A 412 6.74 -2.15 18.15
N LYS A 413 5.85 -3.14 18.24
CA LYS A 413 5.78 -4.07 19.39
C LYS A 413 6.86 -5.14 19.31
N SER A 414 6.99 -5.80 18.16
CA SER A 414 7.92 -6.93 17.97
C SER A 414 9.29 -6.52 17.47
N MET A 415 9.46 -5.26 17.03
CA MET A 415 10.68 -4.72 16.43
C MET A 415 11.17 -5.48 15.20
N LYS A 416 10.26 -6.19 14.53
CA LYS A 416 10.57 -6.97 13.33
C LYS A 416 10.48 -6.08 12.09
N PRO A 417 11.57 -5.88 11.35
CA PRO A 417 11.53 -5.20 10.07
C PRO A 417 11.13 -6.18 8.97
N LYS A 418 10.29 -5.73 8.04
CA LYS A 418 10.06 -6.38 6.76
C LYS A 418 10.48 -5.41 5.66
N LYS A 419 11.41 -5.83 4.79
CA LYS A 419 11.77 -5.06 3.60
C LYS A 419 10.60 -5.08 2.62
N LEU A 420 10.18 -3.93 2.16
CA LEU A 420 9.06 -3.77 1.24
C LEU A 420 9.52 -3.68 -0.21
N CYS A 421 10.51 -2.85 -0.48
CA CYS A 421 11.06 -2.67 -1.83
C CYS A 421 12.49 -2.13 -1.80
N GLU A 422 13.20 -2.34 -2.90
CA GLU A 422 14.47 -1.69 -3.25
C GLU A 422 14.18 -0.70 -4.38
N ASN A 423 13.88 0.52 -4.04
CA ASN A 423 13.75 1.54 -5.08
C ASN A 423 14.36 2.81 -4.54
N GLY A 424 15.42 3.27 -5.14
CA GLY A 424 16.07 4.56 -4.94
C GLY A 424 15.37 5.58 -4.04
N TYR A 425 15.81 6.75 -3.94
CA TYR A 425 15.35 7.80 -3.01
C TYR A 425 13.84 8.05 -3.06
N LEU A 426 13.10 7.26 -2.30
CA LEU A 426 11.67 7.44 -2.13
C LEU A 426 11.47 8.46 -1.00
N THR A 427 10.89 9.58 -1.34
CA THR A 427 10.68 10.67 -0.40
C THR A 427 9.29 10.68 0.19
N ARG A 428 8.31 10.07 -0.50
CA ARG A 428 6.88 10.12 -0.13
C ARG A 428 6.18 8.83 -0.56
N TYR A 429 5.38 8.27 0.34
CA TYR A 429 4.56 7.09 0.09
C TYR A 429 3.18 7.26 0.68
N HIS A 430 2.22 6.74 -0.05
CA HIS A 430 0.88 6.55 0.46
C HIS A 430 0.60 5.05 0.52
N SER A 431 0.27 4.56 1.69
CA SER A 431 -0.05 3.15 1.90
C SER A 431 -1.41 2.82 1.31
N PHE A 432 -1.48 1.77 0.49
CA PHE A 432 -2.74 1.27 -0.05
C PHE A 432 -3.14 -0.03 0.65
N THR A 433 -4.13 0.07 1.51
CA THR A 433 -4.74 -1.05 2.23
C THR A 433 -6.14 -1.30 1.69
N SER A 434 -6.44 -2.56 1.36
CA SER A 434 -7.79 -2.93 0.92
C SER A 434 -8.01 -4.44 1.03
N PHE A 435 -9.26 -4.86 1.26
CA PHE A 435 -9.67 -6.23 1.01
C PHE A 435 -9.78 -6.46 -0.49
N TYR A 436 -9.23 -7.59 -0.95
CA TYR A 436 -9.24 -7.95 -2.36
C TYR A 436 -10.31 -9.03 -2.61
N PRO A 437 -11.44 -8.70 -3.26
CA PRO A 437 -12.54 -9.66 -3.43
C PRO A 437 -12.21 -10.72 -4.51
N PRO A 438 -12.76 -11.95 -4.40
CA PRO A 438 -12.47 -13.05 -5.32
C PRO A 438 -12.87 -12.80 -6.78
N GLY A 439 -13.78 -11.87 -7.06
CA GLY A 439 -14.22 -11.52 -8.42
C GLY A 439 -13.21 -10.67 -9.20
N THR A 440 -12.20 -10.12 -8.54
CA THR A 440 -11.14 -9.36 -9.19
C THR A 440 -10.02 -10.32 -9.60
N SER A 441 -9.84 -10.57 -10.90
CA SER A 441 -8.73 -11.40 -11.38
C SER A 441 -7.40 -10.76 -11.01
N ILE A 442 -6.51 -11.53 -10.38
CA ILE A 442 -5.10 -11.17 -10.24
C ILE A 442 -4.48 -11.45 -11.62
N ALA A 443 -4.63 -10.51 -12.55
CA ALA A 443 -4.05 -10.63 -13.88
C ALA A 443 -2.53 -10.72 -13.74
N GLY A 444 -1.94 -11.85 -14.13
CA GLY A 444 -0.48 -12.04 -14.17
C GLY A 444 0.07 -13.34 -13.59
N GLY A 445 -0.77 -14.34 -13.30
CA GLY A 445 -0.31 -15.59 -12.72
C GLY A 445 -0.64 -16.89 -13.46
N PHE A 446 -1.37 -16.84 -14.55
CA PHE A 446 -1.74 -18.00 -15.35
C PHE A 446 -1.66 -17.70 -16.85
N ASP A 447 -0.52 -17.26 -17.32
CA ASP A 447 -0.18 -17.40 -18.73
C ASP A 447 0.37 -18.81 -18.91
N GLY A 448 -0.46 -19.76 -19.29
CA GLY A 448 0.06 -21.08 -19.66
C GLY A 448 -0.91 -22.24 -19.71
N ALA A 449 -2.20 -22.04 -19.63
CA ALA A 449 -3.14 -23.13 -19.97
C ALA A 449 -4.53 -22.55 -20.24
N ASP A 450 -4.93 -22.60 -21.46
CA ASP A 450 -6.26 -22.47 -22.05
C ASP A 450 -6.43 -21.35 -23.06
N MET A 451 -5.72 -21.49 -24.19
CA MET A 451 -6.21 -21.04 -25.49
C MET A 451 -5.89 -22.11 -26.53
N MET A 452 -6.39 -23.32 -26.31
CA MET A 452 -6.71 -24.22 -27.42
C MET A 452 -8.22 -24.34 -27.47
N HIS A 453 -8.88 -23.38 -28.09
CA HIS A 453 -10.20 -23.57 -28.64
C HIS A 453 -10.10 -23.63 -30.14
N ASP A 454 -10.36 -24.82 -30.63
CA ASP A 454 -10.70 -25.24 -31.96
C ASP A 454 -11.19 -24.11 -32.87
N THR A 455 -10.38 -23.77 -33.85
CA THR A 455 -10.85 -23.30 -35.13
C THR A 455 -10.81 -24.45 -36.11
N GLN A 456 -11.83 -25.29 -36.10
CA GLN A 456 -12.18 -26.14 -37.24
C GLN A 456 -13.51 -25.70 -37.81
N GLY A 457 -13.42 -25.29 -39.06
CA GLY A 457 -14.42 -25.62 -40.05
C GLY A 457 -15.45 -24.55 -40.38
N GLY A 458 -15.34 -24.03 -41.57
CA GLY A 458 -16.46 -23.34 -42.24
C GLY A 458 -16.04 -22.56 -43.47
N SER A 459 -15.46 -23.25 -44.44
CA SER A 459 -15.41 -22.79 -45.82
C SER A 459 -16.75 -23.00 -46.50
N LEU A 460 -17.04 -22.18 -47.57
CA LEU A 460 -18.10 -22.22 -48.57
C LEU A 460 -19.28 -21.28 -48.24
N VAL A 461 -19.54 -20.28 -48.98
CA VAL A 461 -19.73 -19.96 -50.42
C VAL A 461 -19.55 -18.46 -50.59
#